data_7b1d92858be5d69eda6f2c4b5fc84eea
#
_entry.id   7b1d92858be5d69eda6f2c4b5fc84eea
#
_cell.length_a   1.000
_cell.length_b   1.000
_cell.length_c   1.000
_cell.angle_alpha   90.00
_cell.angle_beta   90.00
_cell.angle_gamma   90.00
#
_symmetry.space_group_name_H-M   'P 1'
#
loop_
_entity.id
_entity.type
_entity.pdbx_description
1 polymer ?
#
loop_
_entity_poly.entity_id
_entity_poly.type
_entity_poly.pdbx_seq_one_letter_code
_entity_poly.pdbx_strand_id
1 'polypeptide(L)'
;MLVGTLKVDVYIPGAASLKGKRQVVKGVIQRVQNRFNVSIAQMDGEDLWQRATIGVAMLGGSREHIERQLQLVLNFLDAEPRWTVTQVEMDLR
;
A
#
# COMPACT_ATOMS: atom_id res chain seq x y z
N MET A 1 21.63 9.26 -1.29
CA MET A 1 20.26 9.09 -0.81
C MET A 1 19.38 8.57 -1.94
N LEU A 2 18.67 7.52 -1.65
CA LEU A 2 17.75 6.90 -2.60
C LEU A 2 16.32 7.03 -2.09
N VAL A 3 15.37 7.10 -3.03
CA VAL A 3 13.94 7.09 -2.71
C VAL A 3 13.32 5.87 -3.38
N GLY A 4 12.70 5.02 -2.58
CA GLY A 4 11.95 3.89 -3.10
C GLY A 4 10.46 4.17 -3.02
N THR A 5 9.71 3.76 -4.04
CA THR A 5 8.27 3.88 -4.06
C THR A 5 7.64 2.53 -4.40
N LEU A 6 6.45 2.32 -3.85
CA LEU A 6 5.64 1.14 -4.12
C LEU A 6 4.22 1.62 -4.38
N LYS A 7 3.65 1.21 -5.49
CA LYS A 7 2.26 1.50 -5.82
C LYS A 7 1.52 0.18 -5.95
N VAL A 8 0.44 0.03 -5.21
CA VAL A 8 -0.29 -1.23 -5.12
C VAL A 8 -1.77 -0.96 -5.39
N ASP A 9 -2.30 -1.62 -6.41
CA ASP A 9 -3.74 -1.59 -6.68
C ASP A 9 -4.38 -2.79 -6.02
N VAL A 10 -5.52 -2.58 -5.36
CA VAL A 10 -6.24 -3.63 -4.65
C VAL A 10 -7.72 -3.65 -5.07
N TYR A 11 -8.30 -4.85 -5.02
CA TYR A 11 -9.71 -5.09 -5.21
C TYR A 11 -10.30 -5.56 -3.88
N ILE A 12 -11.38 -4.91 -3.44
CA ILE A 12 -12.02 -5.14 -2.13
C ILE A 12 -13.43 -5.67 -2.38
N PRO A 13 -13.61 -6.97 -2.58
CA PRO A 13 -14.91 -7.52 -3.01
C PRO A 13 -16.02 -7.33 -1.98
N GLY A 14 -15.70 -7.27 -0.69
CA GLY A 14 -16.67 -7.09 0.37
C GLY A 14 -17.11 -5.66 0.61
N ALA A 15 -16.49 -4.68 -0.05
CA ALA A 15 -16.87 -3.28 0.14
C ALA A 15 -18.22 -3.00 -0.53
N ALA A 16 -19.20 -2.55 0.26
CA ALA A 16 -20.55 -2.25 -0.21
C ALA A 16 -20.82 -0.75 -0.30
N SER A 17 -19.81 0.09 0.02
CA SER A 17 -19.93 1.53 0.02
C SER A 17 -18.55 2.17 0.05
N LEU A 18 -18.48 3.47 -0.23
CA LEU A 18 -17.22 4.21 -0.07
C LEU A 18 -16.77 4.23 1.38
N LYS A 19 -17.72 4.31 2.32
CA LYS A 19 -17.41 4.27 3.75
C LYS A 19 -16.77 2.94 4.13
N GLY A 20 -17.30 1.82 3.66
CA GLY A 20 -16.75 0.50 3.92
C GLY A 20 -15.35 0.35 3.35
N LYS A 21 -15.12 0.82 2.11
CA LYS A 21 -13.79 0.83 1.51
C LYS A 21 -12.81 1.63 2.35
N ARG A 22 -13.19 2.85 2.75
CA ARG A 22 -12.32 3.72 3.52
C ARG A 22 -11.92 3.12 4.85
N GLN A 23 -12.84 2.42 5.52
CA GLN A 23 -12.55 1.75 6.78
C GLN A 23 -11.51 0.66 6.62
N VAL A 24 -11.63 -0.17 5.58
CA VAL A 24 -10.66 -1.23 5.29
C VAL A 24 -9.29 -0.62 4.98
N VAL A 25 -9.24 0.32 4.05
CA VAL A 25 -7.99 0.95 3.62
C VAL A 25 -7.30 1.68 4.77
N LYS A 26 -8.05 2.48 5.52
CA LYS A 26 -7.51 3.22 6.66
C LYS A 26 -6.92 2.30 7.71
N GLY A 27 -7.61 1.21 8.02
CA GLY A 27 -7.13 0.24 9.01
C GLY A 27 -5.83 -0.42 8.59
N VAL A 28 -5.70 -0.80 7.31
CA VAL A 28 -4.46 -1.39 6.80
C VAL A 28 -3.33 -0.36 6.79
N ILE A 29 -3.59 0.86 6.32
CA ILE A 29 -2.59 1.94 6.33
C ILE A 29 -2.06 2.16 7.75
N GLN A 30 -2.96 2.23 8.72
CA GLN A 30 -2.58 2.43 10.12
C GLN A 30 -1.66 1.33 10.62
N ARG A 31 -1.95 0.07 10.29
CA ARG A 31 -1.10 -1.05 10.70
C ARG A 31 0.28 -1.01 10.02
N VAL A 32 0.34 -0.59 8.76
CA VAL A 32 1.62 -0.41 8.08
C VAL A 32 2.43 0.69 8.76
N GLN A 33 1.81 1.83 9.08
CA GLN A 33 2.48 2.93 9.78
C GLN A 33 3.03 2.52 11.13
N ASN A 34 2.31 1.65 11.85
CA ASN A 34 2.75 1.18 13.16
C ASN A 34 3.90 0.18 13.07
N ARG A 35 4.08 -0.47 11.93
CA ARG A 35 5.04 -1.56 11.77
C ARG A 35 6.27 -1.18 10.96
N PHE A 36 6.14 -0.27 10.02
CA PHE A 36 7.20 0.08 9.08
C PHE A 36 7.46 1.59 9.09
N ASN A 37 8.73 1.95 8.92
CA ASN A 37 9.10 3.36 8.79
C ASN A 37 8.99 3.80 7.34
N VAL A 38 7.77 4.00 6.88
CA VAL A 38 7.48 4.42 5.52
C VAL A 38 6.39 5.50 5.55
N SER A 39 6.35 6.29 4.49
CA SER A 39 5.21 7.15 4.22
C SER A 39 4.23 6.35 3.38
N ILE A 40 2.97 6.29 3.80
CA ILE A 40 1.94 5.51 3.11
C ILE A 40 0.65 6.30 3.06
N ALA A 41 -0.04 6.25 1.93
CA ALA A 41 -1.31 6.93 1.74
C ALA A 41 -2.15 6.20 0.71
N GLN A 42 -3.46 6.37 0.81
CA GLN A 42 -4.34 6.02 -0.29
C GLN A 42 -4.21 7.11 -1.36
N MET A 43 -3.93 6.70 -2.58
CA MET A 43 -3.96 7.59 -3.72
C MET A 43 -5.42 7.79 -4.10
N ASP A 44 -5.80 9.01 -4.35
CA ASP A 44 -7.21 9.37 -4.54
C ASP A 44 -7.68 9.19 -5.98
N GLY A 45 -8.88 9.74 -6.28
CA GLY A 45 -9.46 9.75 -7.59
C GLY A 45 -10.37 8.56 -7.87
N GLU A 46 -10.52 7.66 -6.91
CA GLU A 46 -11.32 6.46 -7.08
C GLU A 46 -12.71 6.66 -6.49
N ASP A 47 -13.72 6.75 -7.37
CA ASP A 47 -15.12 6.71 -6.94
C ASP A 47 -15.64 5.29 -6.81
N LEU A 48 -14.83 4.30 -7.18
CA LEU A 48 -15.19 2.90 -7.10
C LEU A 48 -14.97 2.39 -5.68
N TRP A 49 -16.01 1.89 -5.05
CA TRP A 49 -15.91 1.45 -3.66
C TRP A 49 -15.19 0.11 -3.48
N GLN A 50 -14.99 -0.64 -4.58
CA GLN A 50 -14.33 -1.94 -4.54
C GLN A 50 -12.88 -1.89 -5.02
N ARG A 51 -12.33 -0.71 -5.28
CA ARG A 51 -10.96 -0.55 -5.75
C ARG A 51 -10.26 0.57 -4.99
N ALA A 52 -8.97 0.37 -4.76
CA ALA A 52 -8.13 1.41 -4.17
C ALA A 52 -6.70 1.27 -4.68
N THR A 53 -5.98 2.38 -4.65
CA THR A 53 -4.55 2.43 -4.93
C THR A 53 -3.84 2.93 -3.70
N ILE A 54 -2.82 2.18 -3.27
CA ILE A 54 -2.01 2.51 -2.11
C ILE A 54 -0.62 2.93 -2.59
N GLY A 55 -0.17 4.09 -2.14
CA GLY A 55 1.19 4.57 -2.41
C GLY A 55 2.05 4.49 -1.16
N VAL A 56 3.28 4.00 -1.33
CA VAL A 56 4.27 3.88 -0.26
C VAL A 56 5.58 4.49 -0.74
N ALA A 57 6.26 5.23 0.13
CA ALA A 57 7.57 5.78 -0.17
C ALA A 57 8.49 5.67 1.04
N MET A 58 9.79 5.50 0.79
CA MET A 58 10.80 5.52 1.84
C MET A 58 12.14 6.02 1.31
N LEU A 59 12.95 6.54 2.23
CA LEU A 59 14.32 6.95 1.98
C LEU A 59 15.28 5.91 2.51
N GLY A 60 16.43 5.81 1.88
CA GLY A 60 17.53 4.99 2.38
C GLY A 60 18.83 5.29 1.66
N GLY A 61 19.92 4.77 2.20
CA GLY A 61 21.25 4.91 1.59
C GLY A 61 21.65 3.71 0.75
N SER A 62 20.86 2.64 0.78
CA SER A 62 21.17 1.38 0.11
C SER A 62 19.97 0.90 -0.69
N ARG A 63 20.19 0.57 -1.95
CA ARG A 63 19.16 -0.02 -2.81
C ARG A 63 18.63 -1.32 -2.21
N GLU A 64 19.53 -2.18 -1.75
CA GLU A 64 19.13 -3.49 -1.20
C GLU A 64 18.24 -3.34 0.02
N HIS A 65 18.57 -2.40 0.91
CA HIS A 65 17.76 -2.15 2.10
C HIS A 65 16.36 -1.66 1.73
N ILE A 66 16.27 -0.72 0.80
CA ILE A 66 14.97 -0.17 0.36
C ILE A 66 14.13 -1.27 -0.28
N GLU A 67 14.71 -2.03 -1.21
CA GLU A 67 13.99 -3.10 -1.88
C GLU A 67 13.47 -4.14 -0.88
N ARG A 68 14.28 -4.50 0.11
CA ARG A 68 13.88 -5.45 1.15
C ARG A 68 12.72 -4.91 1.97
N GLN A 69 12.80 -3.66 2.40
CA GLN A 69 11.74 -3.06 3.20
C GLN A 69 10.45 -2.91 2.42
N LEU A 70 10.52 -2.45 1.18
CA LEU A 70 9.32 -2.35 0.33
C LEU A 70 8.72 -3.71 0.04
N GLN A 71 9.54 -4.74 -0.11
CA GLN A 71 9.02 -6.10 -0.30
C GLN A 71 8.29 -6.60 0.95
N LEU A 72 8.80 -6.27 2.15
CA LEU A 72 8.11 -6.62 3.39
C LEU A 72 6.76 -5.90 3.51
N VAL A 73 6.72 -4.62 3.12
CA VAL A 73 5.46 -3.87 3.09
C VAL A 73 4.50 -4.51 2.09
N LEU A 74 4.97 -4.86 0.90
CA LEU A 74 4.14 -5.52 -0.11
C LEU A 74 3.59 -6.84 0.41
N ASN A 75 4.44 -7.65 1.05
CA ASN A 75 4.00 -8.93 1.64
C ASN A 75 2.90 -8.71 2.67
N PHE A 76 3.04 -7.67 3.49
CA PHE A 76 2.04 -7.32 4.48
C PHE A 76 0.71 -6.92 3.81
N LEU A 77 0.77 -6.10 2.76
CA LEU A 77 -0.42 -5.68 2.02
C LEU A 77 -1.08 -6.87 1.31
N ASP A 78 -0.28 -7.76 0.75
CA ASP A 78 -0.77 -8.94 0.04
C ASP A 78 -1.42 -9.96 0.97
N ALA A 79 -1.04 -9.96 2.24
CA ALA A 79 -1.60 -10.87 3.24
C ALA A 79 -2.96 -10.42 3.79
N GLU A 80 -3.43 -9.22 3.44
CA GLU A 80 -4.73 -8.73 3.91
C GLU A 80 -5.88 -9.55 3.31
N PRO A 81 -6.69 -10.25 4.15
CA PRO A 81 -7.71 -11.16 3.61
C PRO A 81 -8.92 -10.44 2.99
N ARG A 82 -9.11 -9.15 3.29
CA ARG A 82 -10.29 -8.41 2.81
C ARG A 82 -10.10 -7.86 1.40
N TRP A 83 -8.89 -7.93 0.85
CA TRP A 83 -8.65 -7.48 -0.51
C TRP A 83 -7.69 -8.40 -1.27
N THR A 84 -7.66 -8.22 -2.59
CA THR A 84 -6.75 -8.90 -3.49
C THR A 84 -5.87 -7.85 -4.16
N VAL A 85 -4.56 -8.04 -4.10
CA VAL A 85 -3.61 -7.19 -4.84
C VAL A 85 -3.71 -7.54 -6.31
N THR A 86 -4.00 -6.54 -7.15
CA THR A 86 -4.21 -6.74 -8.58
C THR A 86 -3.06 -6.23 -9.44
N GLN A 87 -2.31 -5.23 -8.94
CA GLN A 87 -1.19 -4.69 -9.69
C GLN A 87 -0.19 -4.07 -8.73
N VAL A 88 1.10 -4.20 -9.06
CA VAL A 88 2.21 -3.69 -8.24
C VAL A 88 3.21 -3.00 -9.14
N GLU A 89 3.64 -1.80 -8.73
CA GLU A 89 4.77 -1.11 -9.33
C GLU A 89 5.75 -0.71 -8.23
N MET A 90 7.02 -1.05 -8.41
CA MET A 90 8.09 -0.66 -7.49
C MET A 90 9.15 0.11 -8.28
N ASP A 91 9.58 1.23 -7.74
CA ASP A 91 10.56 2.10 -8.38
C ASP A 91 11.59 2.59 -7.36
N LEU A 92 12.80 2.81 -7.84
CA LEU A 92 13.91 3.31 -7.03
C LEU A 92 14.61 4.45 -7.75
N ARG A 93 14.82 5.53 -7.05
CA ARG A 93 15.49 6.71 -7.61
C ARG A 93 16.55 7.28 -6.71
#